data_f341fcd3641edfb72a3e628b3e57dd12
#
_entry.id   f341fcd3641edfb72a3e628b3e57dd12
#
_cell.length_a   1.000
_cell.length_b   1.000
_cell.length_c   1.000
_cell.angle_alpha   90.00
_cell.angle_beta   90.00
_cell.angle_gamma   90.00
#
_symmetry.space_group_name_H-M   'P 1'
#
loop_
_entity.id
_entity.type
_entity.pdbx_description
1 polymer ?
#
loop_
_entity_poly.entity_id
_entity_poly.type
_entity_poly.pdbx_seq_one_letter_code
_entity_poly.pdbx_strand_id
1 'polypeptide(L)'
;FEMVQKAAQNAARNQIKNIEFFQADLDQSFVEQPWANQSFNKILLDPPRSGAAFALNALCELKAEKILYVSCNPATLVRDAEILCDFGYKIEKSAVIDMFPHTGHLESITLFTTK
;
A
#
# COMPACT_ATOMS: atom_id res chain seq x y z
N PHE A 1 11.60 -1.23 13.40
CA PHE A 1 11.47 -0.30 14.54
C PHE A 1 12.19 1.02 14.28
N GLU A 2 13.43 0.97 13.79
CA GLU A 2 14.19 2.18 13.44
C GLU A 2 13.48 3.04 12.41
N MET A 3 12.91 2.44 11.38
CA MET A 3 12.22 3.16 10.30
C MET A 3 11.01 3.92 10.84
N VAL A 4 10.25 3.29 11.73
CA VAL A 4 9.08 3.90 12.35
C VAL A 4 9.51 5.07 13.23
N GLN A 5 10.59 4.91 14.01
CA GLN A 5 11.12 5.99 14.83
C GLN A 5 11.59 7.17 13.99
N LYS A 6 12.31 6.92 12.89
CA LYS A 6 12.76 7.99 12.00
C LYS A 6 11.60 8.72 11.36
N ALA A 7 10.56 7.98 10.95
CA ALA A 7 9.38 8.59 10.37
C ALA A 7 8.69 9.52 11.37
N ALA A 8 8.55 9.06 12.62
CA ALA A 8 7.95 9.88 13.67
C ALA A 8 8.81 11.14 13.97
N GLN A 9 10.13 10.99 14.01
CA GLN A 9 11.04 12.12 14.21
C GLN A 9 10.94 13.13 13.06
N ASN A 10 10.88 12.66 11.83
CA ASN A 10 10.76 13.54 10.66
C ASN A 10 9.44 14.28 10.66
N ALA A 11 8.35 13.64 11.02
CA ALA A 11 7.04 14.27 11.13
C ALA A 11 7.05 15.35 12.21
N ALA A 12 7.62 15.07 13.38
CA ALA A 12 7.72 16.03 14.46
C ALA A 12 8.59 17.24 14.05
N ARG A 13 9.71 16.98 13.36
CA ARG A 13 10.62 18.03 12.88
C ARG A 13 9.93 18.96 11.88
N ASN A 14 9.00 18.43 11.08
CA ASN A 14 8.25 19.21 10.11
C ASN A 14 6.88 19.67 10.63
N GLN A 15 6.63 19.54 11.93
CA GLN A 15 5.40 19.98 12.61
C GLN A 15 4.14 19.33 12.06
N ILE A 16 4.25 18.10 11.59
CA ILE A 16 3.11 17.32 11.13
C ILE A 16 2.51 16.59 12.32
N LYS A 17 1.25 16.88 12.65
CA LYS A 17 0.59 16.35 13.85
C LYS A 17 -0.57 15.40 13.56
N ASN A 18 -1.01 15.32 12.31
CA ASN A 18 -2.15 14.51 11.90
C ASN A 18 -1.75 13.15 11.32
N ILE A 19 -0.68 12.57 11.85
CA ILE A 19 -0.15 11.29 11.39
C ILE A 19 0.25 10.44 12.59
N GLU A 20 -0.01 9.15 12.53
CA GLU A 20 0.40 8.19 13.53
C GLU A 20 1.23 7.09 12.85
N PHE A 21 2.19 6.56 13.58
CA PHE A 21 3.13 5.56 13.08
C PHE A 21 3.04 4.29 13.91
N PHE A 22 2.96 3.15 13.24
CA PHE A 22 2.88 1.85 13.90
C PHE A 22 3.83 0.88 13.21
N GLN A 23 4.54 0.09 14.00
CA GLN A 23 5.31 -1.03 13.49
C GLN A 23 4.44 -2.28 13.51
N ALA A 24 4.33 -2.97 12.38
CA ALA A 24 3.57 -4.21 12.28
C ALA A 24 4.19 -5.12 11.23
N ASP A 25 4.13 -6.42 11.47
CA ASP A 25 4.50 -7.43 10.49
C ASP A 25 3.23 -7.81 9.73
N LEU A 26 3.15 -7.35 8.48
CA LEU A 26 1.95 -7.56 7.66
C LEU A 26 1.84 -8.98 7.11
N ASP A 27 2.89 -9.80 7.25
CA ASP A 27 2.81 -11.22 6.95
C ASP A 27 1.92 -11.99 7.93
N GLN A 28 1.62 -11.38 9.06
CA GLN A 28 0.77 -11.96 10.08
C GLN A 28 -0.53 -11.17 10.18
N SER A 29 -1.51 -11.75 10.86
CA SER A 29 -2.78 -11.05 11.05
C SER A 29 -2.55 -9.75 11.83
N PHE A 30 -3.06 -8.65 11.30
CA PHE A 30 -2.96 -7.34 11.95
C PHE A 30 -4.32 -6.81 12.41
N VAL A 31 -5.36 -7.62 12.38
CA VAL A 31 -6.70 -7.17 12.77
C VAL A 31 -6.79 -6.77 14.24
N GLU A 32 -5.87 -7.26 15.08
CA GLU A 32 -5.80 -6.90 16.49
C GLU A 32 -5.00 -5.63 16.75
N GLN A 33 -4.34 -5.08 15.74
CA GLN A 33 -3.60 -3.83 15.90
C GLN A 33 -4.57 -2.68 16.20
N PRO A 34 -4.18 -1.72 17.06
CA PRO A 34 -5.08 -0.62 17.42
C PRO A 34 -5.58 0.18 16.23
N TRP A 35 -4.73 0.35 15.20
CA TRP A 35 -5.09 1.12 14.02
C TRP A 35 -6.06 0.37 13.09
N ALA A 36 -6.16 -0.95 13.20
CA ALA A 36 -7.00 -1.75 12.31
C ALA A 36 -8.49 -1.59 12.59
N ASN A 37 -8.84 -1.04 13.76
CA ASN A 37 -10.24 -0.78 14.12
C ASN A 37 -10.77 0.52 13.52
N GLN A 38 -9.92 1.32 12.89
CA GLN A 38 -10.31 2.58 12.29
C GLN A 38 -10.91 2.35 10.90
N SER A 39 -11.78 3.27 10.47
CA SER A 39 -12.25 3.32 9.09
C SER A 39 -11.22 4.03 8.23
N PHE A 40 -10.90 3.45 7.09
CA PHE A 40 -10.00 4.06 6.12
C PHE A 40 -10.73 4.24 4.79
N ASN A 41 -10.70 5.46 4.25
CA ASN A 41 -11.25 5.73 2.93
C ASN A 41 -10.27 5.39 1.82
N LYS A 42 -8.98 5.56 2.09
CA LYS A 42 -7.90 5.38 1.11
C LYS A 42 -6.74 4.64 1.72
N ILE A 43 -6.12 3.79 0.94
CA ILE A 43 -4.92 3.05 1.33
C ILE A 43 -3.86 3.27 0.26
N LEU A 44 -2.64 3.58 0.69
CA LEU A 44 -1.47 3.62 -0.18
C LEU A 44 -0.60 2.42 0.13
N LEU A 45 -0.32 1.61 -0.88
CA LEU A 45 0.56 0.45 -0.79
C LEU A 45 1.82 0.68 -1.61
N ASP A 46 2.96 0.46 -0.99
CA ASP A 46 4.26 0.48 -1.66
C ASP A 46 5.03 -0.77 -1.21
N PRO A 47 4.62 -1.95 -1.71
CA PRO A 47 5.19 -3.21 -1.25
C PRO A 47 6.55 -3.50 -1.87
N PRO A 48 7.30 -4.48 -1.31
CA PRO A 48 8.53 -4.93 -1.94
C PRO A 48 8.27 -5.61 -3.29
N ARG A 49 9.35 -6.01 -3.99
CA ARG A 49 9.23 -6.65 -5.32
C ARG A 49 8.38 -7.92 -5.29
N SER A 50 8.31 -8.60 -4.15
CA SER A 50 7.48 -9.79 -4.00
C SER A 50 5.97 -9.48 -3.96
N GLY A 51 5.60 -8.20 -3.89
CA GLY A 51 4.22 -7.76 -3.86
C GLY A 51 3.62 -7.76 -2.47
N ALA A 52 2.31 -7.64 -2.41
CA ALA A 52 1.56 -7.49 -1.17
C ALA A 52 0.55 -8.63 -0.91
N ALA A 53 0.66 -9.75 -1.64
CA ALA A 53 -0.34 -10.83 -1.55
C ALA A 53 -0.60 -11.29 -0.13
N PHE A 54 0.44 -11.29 0.71
CA PHE A 54 0.35 -11.71 2.11
C PHE A 54 -0.60 -10.83 2.93
N ALA A 55 -0.82 -9.59 2.52
CA ALA A 55 -1.60 -8.63 3.29
C ALA A 55 -2.93 -8.26 2.64
N LEU A 56 -3.15 -8.63 1.37
CA LEU A 56 -4.30 -8.12 0.63
C LEU A 56 -5.64 -8.57 1.19
N ASN A 57 -5.74 -9.81 1.69
CA ASN A 57 -6.99 -10.29 2.27
C ASN A 57 -7.41 -9.41 3.44
N ALA A 58 -6.48 -9.14 4.35
CA ALA A 58 -6.76 -8.32 5.53
C ALA A 58 -6.98 -6.85 5.16
N LEU A 59 -6.23 -6.34 4.18
CA LEU A 59 -6.41 -4.97 3.72
C LEU A 59 -7.79 -4.75 3.08
N CYS A 60 -8.27 -5.73 2.33
CA CYS A 60 -9.60 -5.64 1.72
C CYS A 60 -10.72 -5.67 2.75
N GLU A 61 -10.49 -6.28 3.92
CA GLU A 61 -11.44 -6.26 5.02
C GLU A 61 -11.63 -4.86 5.61
N LEU A 62 -10.67 -3.96 5.42
CA LEU A 62 -10.78 -2.57 5.84
C LEU A 62 -11.76 -1.77 4.98
N LYS A 63 -12.15 -2.30 3.83
CA LYS A 63 -13.17 -1.75 2.94
C LYS A 63 -12.90 -0.29 2.52
N ALA A 64 -11.63 0.04 2.26
CA ALA A 64 -11.29 1.35 1.73
C ALA A 64 -11.90 1.54 0.35
N GLU A 65 -12.35 2.75 0.06
CA GLU A 65 -12.95 3.08 -1.24
C GLU A 65 -11.91 3.08 -2.35
N LYS A 66 -10.69 3.47 -2.03
CA LYS A 66 -9.61 3.62 -3.00
C LYS A 66 -8.33 3.02 -2.45
N ILE A 67 -7.62 2.30 -3.31
CA ILE A 67 -6.30 1.76 -3.01
C ILE A 67 -5.35 2.21 -4.10
N LEU A 68 -4.29 2.92 -3.72
CA LEU A 68 -3.23 3.32 -4.63
C LEU A 68 -2.05 2.37 -4.43
N TYR A 69 -1.67 1.68 -5.49
CA TYR A 69 -0.64 0.65 -5.45
C TYR A 69 0.58 1.11 -6.25
N VAL A 70 1.72 1.26 -5.59
CA VAL A 70 2.98 1.60 -6.22
C VAL A 70 3.78 0.31 -6.37
N SER A 71 4.17 -0.03 -7.59
CA SER A 71 4.84 -1.30 -7.89
C SER A 71 6.13 -1.08 -8.67
N CYS A 72 7.16 -1.83 -8.30
CA CYS A 72 8.39 -1.92 -9.06
C CYS A 72 8.51 -3.24 -9.84
N ASN A 73 7.49 -4.10 -9.79
CA ASN A 73 7.50 -5.40 -10.45
C ASN A 73 6.15 -5.67 -11.12
N PRO A 74 6.08 -5.61 -12.47
CA PRO A 74 4.81 -5.81 -13.18
C PRO A 74 4.18 -7.18 -12.94
N ALA A 75 4.98 -8.24 -12.78
CA ALA A 75 4.43 -9.59 -12.58
C ALA A 75 3.66 -9.71 -11.27
N THR A 76 4.23 -9.18 -10.18
CA THR A 76 3.53 -9.20 -8.89
C THR A 76 2.36 -8.23 -8.86
N LEU A 77 2.44 -7.13 -9.60
CA LEU A 77 1.31 -6.21 -9.74
C LEU A 77 0.10 -6.92 -10.38
N VAL A 78 0.32 -7.67 -11.45
CA VAL A 78 -0.76 -8.39 -12.13
C VAL A 78 -1.42 -9.40 -11.16
N ARG A 79 -0.60 -10.16 -10.44
CA ARG A 79 -1.11 -11.11 -9.45
C ARG A 79 -1.93 -10.43 -8.37
N ASP A 80 -1.40 -9.34 -7.82
CA ASP A 80 -2.09 -8.61 -6.75
C ASP A 80 -3.34 -7.90 -7.26
N ALA A 81 -3.32 -7.42 -8.50
CA ALA A 81 -4.48 -6.83 -9.13
C ALA A 81 -5.63 -7.83 -9.26
N GLU A 82 -5.32 -9.08 -9.62
CA GLU A 82 -6.34 -10.12 -9.68
C GLU A 82 -7.00 -10.34 -8.32
N ILE A 83 -6.20 -10.37 -7.26
CA ILE A 83 -6.71 -10.53 -5.90
C ILE A 83 -7.63 -9.37 -5.54
N LEU A 84 -7.22 -8.14 -5.82
CA LEU A 84 -8.03 -6.95 -5.54
C LEU A 84 -9.33 -6.96 -6.35
N CYS A 85 -9.29 -7.36 -7.60
CA CYS A 85 -10.49 -7.45 -8.42
C CYS A 85 -11.46 -8.49 -7.88
N ASP A 86 -10.96 -9.61 -7.36
CA ASP A 86 -11.80 -10.63 -6.75
C ASP A 86 -12.50 -10.12 -5.49
N PHE A 87 -11.92 -9.15 -4.80
CA PHE A 87 -12.53 -8.51 -3.63
C PHE A 87 -13.48 -7.36 -3.98
N GLY A 88 -13.71 -7.09 -5.26
CA GLY A 88 -14.66 -6.07 -5.67
C GLY A 88 -14.07 -4.73 -6.06
N TYR A 89 -12.76 -4.67 -6.26
CA TYR A 89 -12.10 -3.47 -6.77
C TYR A 89 -11.97 -3.54 -8.29
N LYS A 90 -11.83 -2.38 -8.91
CA LYS A 90 -11.53 -2.27 -10.34
C LYS A 90 -10.37 -1.31 -10.53
N ILE A 91 -9.64 -1.49 -11.63
CA ILE A 91 -8.59 -0.55 -12.01
C ILE A 91 -9.25 0.69 -12.61
N GLU A 92 -9.01 1.85 -12.01
CA GLU A 92 -9.52 3.11 -12.53
C GLU A 92 -8.48 3.81 -13.40
N LYS A 93 -7.24 3.89 -12.90
CA LYS A 93 -6.15 4.55 -13.63
C LYS A 93 -4.84 3.84 -13.34
N SER A 94 -3.93 3.90 -14.31
CA SER A 94 -2.58 3.38 -14.14
C SER A 94 -1.60 4.28 -14.88
N ALA A 95 -0.42 4.47 -14.29
CA ALA A 95 0.66 5.25 -14.87
C ALA A 95 1.99 4.54 -14.66
N VAL A 96 2.93 4.75 -15.57
CA VAL A 96 4.29 4.21 -15.47
C VAL A 96 5.25 5.39 -15.31
N ILE A 97 6.19 5.26 -14.37
CA ILE A 97 7.19 6.28 -14.10
C ILE A 97 8.57 5.65 -14.31
N ASP A 98 9.38 6.26 -15.18
CA ASP A 98 10.76 5.83 -15.38
C ASP A 98 11.65 6.66 -14.47
N MET A 99 11.88 6.14 -13.25
CA MET A 99 12.67 6.85 -12.25
C MET A 99 14.18 6.67 -12.44
N PHE A 100 14.57 5.65 -13.20
CA PHE A 100 15.98 5.32 -13.42
C PHE A 100 16.21 5.10 -14.90
N PRO A 101 16.34 6.18 -15.71
CA PRO A 101 16.54 6.07 -17.16
C PRO A 101 17.75 5.19 -17.49
N HIS A 102 17.65 4.44 -18.59
CA HIS A 102 18.66 3.50 -19.07
C HIS A 102 18.86 2.27 -18.18
N THR A 103 17.98 2.03 -17.20
CA THR A 103 17.93 0.78 -16.43
C THR A 103 16.60 0.09 -16.72
N GLY A 104 16.50 -1.17 -16.34
CA GLY A 104 15.23 -1.90 -16.47
C GLY A 104 14.25 -1.65 -15.32
N HIS A 105 14.47 -0.63 -14.51
CA HIS A 105 13.67 -0.37 -13.31
C HIS A 105 12.60 0.68 -13.59
N LEU A 106 11.36 0.20 -13.74
CA LEU A 106 10.19 1.06 -13.90
C LEU A 106 9.32 0.97 -12.66
N GLU A 107 8.76 2.11 -12.26
CA GLU A 107 7.72 2.15 -11.24
C GLU A 107 6.37 2.34 -11.91
N SER A 108 5.36 1.67 -11.39
CA SER A 108 3.98 1.90 -11.81
C SER A 108 3.13 2.32 -10.64
N ILE A 109 2.14 3.16 -10.92
CA ILE A 109 1.16 3.59 -9.92
C ILE A 109 -0.22 3.22 -10.47
N THR A 110 -0.96 2.43 -9.73
CA THR A 110 -2.28 1.96 -10.15
C THR A 110 -3.31 2.31 -9.09
N LEU A 111 -4.39 2.94 -9.50
CA LEU A 111 -5.50 3.29 -8.63
C LEU A 111 -6.62 2.27 -8.79
N PHE A 112 -6.96 1.62 -7.69
CA PHE A 112 -8.09 0.70 -7.59
C PHE A 112 -9.23 1.39 -6.83
N THR A 113 -10.43 1.24 -7.33
CA THR A 113 -11.63 1.77 -6.68
C THR A 113 -12.67 0.67 -6.56
N THR A 114 -13.60 0.82 -5.61
CA THR A 114 -14.71 -0.11 -5.46
C THR A 114 -15.63 -0.04 -6.69
N LYS A 115 -16.16 -1.19 -7.06
CA LYS A 115 -17.11 -1.28 -8.17
C LYS A 115 -18.45 -0.67 -7.81
#